data_124a3e3fb0614d7cfbed4f250e2317e9
#
_entry.id   124a3e3fb0614d7cfbed4f250e2317e9
#
_cell.length_a   1.000
_cell.length_b   1.000
_cell.length_c   1.000
_cell.angle_alpha   90.00
_cell.angle_beta   90.00
_cell.angle_gamma   90.00
#
_symmetry.space_group_name_H-M   'P 1'
#
loop_
_entity.id
_entity.type
_entity.pdbx_description
1 polymer ?
#
loop_
_entity_poly.entity_id
_entity_poly.type
_entity_poly.pdbx_seq_one_letter_code
_entity_poly.pdbx_strand_id
1 'polypeptide(L)'
;MNYKIIPMTNDRVFKSVLSSIEARDYLIDIISGITGLPKANLKKDMTFVDSEHRISSKKISDLVVEVKDNVINLEMNNTYYKKLVDRNFEYIAKLKSNLIGESYNKIRKVIQINFDNFNRYNDDRAVIKFEMRDEK
;
A
#
# COMPACT_ATOMS: atom_id res chain seq x y z
N MET A 1 -19.70 -16.47 26.06
CA MET A 1 -19.23 -15.17 25.56
C MET A 1 -19.47 -15.11 24.05
N ASN A 2 -20.20 -14.12 23.59
CA ASN A 2 -20.36 -13.91 22.15
C ASN A 2 -19.17 -13.07 21.66
N TYR A 3 -18.18 -13.70 21.07
CA TYR A 3 -17.08 -13.00 20.41
C TYR A 3 -17.56 -12.45 19.07
N LYS A 4 -17.50 -11.15 18.88
CA LYS A 4 -17.74 -10.53 17.58
C LYS A 4 -16.44 -10.59 16.76
N ILE A 5 -16.42 -11.38 15.71
CA ILE A 5 -15.30 -11.43 14.78
C ILE A 5 -15.36 -10.17 13.91
N ILE A 6 -14.31 -9.35 13.96
CA ILE A 6 -14.14 -8.19 13.09
C ILE A 6 -13.33 -8.64 11.88
N PRO A 7 -13.85 -8.51 10.65
CA PRO A 7 -13.16 -9.00 9.46
C PRO A 7 -11.92 -8.16 9.11
N MET A 8 -10.99 -8.76 8.38
CA MET A 8 -9.78 -8.09 7.86
C MET A 8 -10.08 -6.91 6.92
N THR A 9 -11.28 -6.84 6.39
CA THR A 9 -11.76 -5.71 5.58
C THR A 9 -12.00 -4.43 6.40
N ASN A 10 -11.98 -4.52 7.74
CA ASN A 10 -11.99 -3.34 8.60
C ASN A 10 -10.60 -2.68 8.59
N ASP A 11 -10.53 -1.39 8.32
CA ASP A 11 -9.29 -0.64 8.15
C ASP A 11 -8.34 -0.73 9.34
N ARG A 12 -8.89 -0.67 10.56
CA ARG A 12 -8.09 -0.79 11.79
C ARG A 12 -7.52 -2.19 11.97
N VAL A 13 -8.33 -3.21 11.68
CA VAL A 13 -7.91 -4.62 11.77
C VAL A 13 -6.86 -4.90 10.70
N PHE A 14 -7.09 -4.47 9.48
CA PHE A 14 -6.15 -4.60 8.36
C PHE A 14 -4.77 -4.03 8.73
N LYS A 15 -4.73 -2.78 9.16
CA LYS A 15 -3.50 -2.10 9.57
C LYS A 15 -2.84 -2.79 10.78
N SER A 16 -3.60 -3.07 11.83
CA SER A 16 -3.10 -3.66 13.07
C SER A 16 -2.52 -5.06 12.84
N VAL A 17 -3.20 -5.89 12.07
CA VAL A 17 -2.73 -7.26 11.78
C VAL A 17 -1.50 -7.24 10.89
N LEU A 18 -1.53 -6.54 9.76
CA LEU A 18 -0.42 -6.54 8.81
C LEU A 18 0.83 -5.81 9.33
N SER A 19 0.69 -4.90 10.29
CA SER A 19 1.84 -4.26 10.94
C SER A 19 2.41 -5.06 12.13
N SER A 20 1.78 -6.16 12.51
CA SER A 20 2.26 -7.00 13.60
C SER A 20 3.51 -7.80 13.20
N ILE A 21 4.31 -8.16 14.21
CA ILE A 21 5.51 -8.98 14.00
C ILE A 21 5.12 -10.37 13.50
N GLU A 22 4.04 -10.91 14.02
CA GLU A 22 3.52 -12.24 13.67
C GLU A 22 3.07 -12.33 12.22
N ALA A 23 2.57 -11.23 11.63
CA ALA A 23 2.13 -11.19 10.25
C ALA A 23 3.22 -10.78 9.26
N ARG A 24 4.45 -10.50 9.72
CA ARG A 24 5.52 -9.98 8.86
C ARG A 24 5.83 -10.87 7.65
N ASP A 25 5.89 -12.18 7.83
CA ASP A 25 6.16 -13.11 6.73
C ASP A 25 5.00 -13.14 5.72
N TYR A 26 3.76 -13.05 6.18
CA TYR A 26 2.58 -12.94 5.29
C TYR A 26 2.59 -11.63 4.49
N LEU A 27 2.93 -10.52 5.13
CA LEU A 27 3.05 -9.22 4.45
C LEU A 27 4.15 -9.26 3.37
N ILE A 28 5.28 -9.88 3.66
CA ILE A 28 6.37 -10.10 2.71
C ILE A 28 5.90 -10.94 1.51
N ASP A 29 5.18 -12.01 1.76
CA ASP A 29 4.63 -12.87 0.70
C ASP A 29 3.65 -12.12 -0.20
N ILE A 30 2.77 -11.31 0.38
CA ILE A 30 1.81 -10.47 -0.36
C ILE A 30 2.56 -9.46 -1.23
N ILE A 31 3.47 -8.68 -0.65
CA ILE A 31 4.22 -7.66 -1.39
C ILE A 31 5.06 -8.29 -2.49
N SER A 32 5.79 -9.35 -2.19
CA SER A 32 6.61 -10.05 -3.19
C SER A 32 5.76 -10.61 -4.34
N GLY A 33 4.63 -11.25 -4.02
CA GLY A 33 3.73 -11.83 -5.02
C GLY A 33 3.13 -10.79 -5.97
N ILE A 34 2.81 -9.60 -5.47
CA ILE A 34 2.19 -8.53 -6.27
C ILE A 34 3.25 -7.72 -7.03
N THR A 35 4.37 -7.38 -6.39
CA THR A 35 5.35 -6.44 -6.93
C THR A 35 6.51 -7.11 -7.68
N GLY A 36 6.75 -8.39 -7.42
CA GLY A 36 7.93 -9.10 -7.91
C GLY A 36 9.22 -8.77 -7.16
N LEU A 37 9.16 -7.98 -6.08
CA LEU A 37 10.35 -7.70 -5.25
C LEU A 37 10.84 -8.99 -4.56
N PRO A 38 12.15 -9.26 -4.56
CA PRO A 38 12.69 -10.46 -3.92
C PRO A 38 12.38 -10.51 -2.43
N LYS A 39 11.88 -11.65 -1.93
CA LYS A 39 11.58 -11.85 -0.50
C LYS A 39 12.80 -11.61 0.39
N ALA A 40 14.00 -11.97 -0.07
CA ALA A 40 15.24 -11.73 0.67
C ALA A 40 15.47 -10.24 0.95
N ASN A 41 15.19 -9.38 -0.03
CA ASN A 41 15.28 -7.93 0.14
C ASN A 41 14.23 -7.40 1.11
N LEU A 42 12.99 -7.90 1.01
CA LEU A 42 11.91 -7.55 1.91
C LEU A 42 12.22 -7.97 3.36
N LYS A 43 12.71 -9.18 3.57
CA LYS A 43 13.09 -9.67 4.90
C LYS A 43 14.18 -8.82 5.55
N LYS A 44 15.18 -8.42 4.76
CA LYS A 44 16.34 -7.65 5.24
C LYS A 44 16.03 -6.18 5.48
N ASP A 45 15.35 -5.53 4.52
CA ASP A 45 15.35 -4.07 4.42
C ASP A 45 13.96 -3.43 4.62
N MET A 46 12.88 -4.23 4.74
CA MET A 46 11.54 -3.68 4.89
C MET A 46 11.32 -3.07 6.27
N THR A 47 10.95 -1.80 6.27
CA THR A 47 10.58 -1.05 7.48
C THR A 47 9.21 -0.40 7.32
N PHE A 48 8.48 -0.29 8.44
CA PHE A 48 7.25 0.50 8.47
C PHE A 48 7.61 1.97 8.60
N VAL A 49 6.92 2.79 7.82
CA VAL A 49 7.08 4.25 7.90
C VAL A 49 6.01 4.80 8.83
N ASP A 50 6.42 5.58 9.82
CA ASP A 50 5.54 6.14 10.82
C ASP A 50 4.53 7.11 10.21
N SER A 51 3.25 6.97 10.57
CA SER A 51 2.16 7.75 10.02
C SER A 51 2.20 9.24 10.42
N GLU A 52 2.93 9.60 11.47
CA GLU A 52 3.00 10.97 11.98
C GLU A 52 3.75 11.94 11.06
N HIS A 53 4.61 11.44 10.19
CA HIS A 53 5.41 12.27 9.30
C HIS A 53 4.84 12.42 7.89
N ARG A 54 3.62 11.92 7.60
CA ARG A 54 3.32 11.59 6.23
C ARG A 54 2.33 12.42 5.49
N ILE A 55 1.35 12.97 6.10
CA ILE A 55 0.31 13.72 5.39
C ILE A 55 -0.41 14.61 6.39
N SER A 56 -0.74 15.84 5.95
CA SER A 56 -1.65 16.71 6.70
C SER A 56 -2.78 15.90 7.35
N SER A 57 -3.03 16.17 8.57
CA SER A 57 -3.83 15.51 9.61
C SER A 57 -5.21 14.91 9.27
N LYS A 58 -5.59 14.78 8.00
CA LYS A 58 -6.93 14.37 7.58
C LYS A 58 -7.04 13.09 6.76
N LYS A 59 -5.94 12.48 6.31
CA LYS A 59 -5.98 11.24 5.51
C LYS A 59 -4.82 10.33 5.91
N ILE A 60 -5.11 9.41 6.80
CA ILE A 60 -4.19 8.37 7.21
C ILE A 60 -4.20 7.29 6.12
N SER A 61 -3.06 7.05 5.49
CA SER A 61 -2.84 5.85 4.68
C SER A 61 -2.96 4.62 5.56
N ASP A 62 -3.51 3.53 5.04
CA ASP A 62 -3.72 2.33 5.83
C ASP A 62 -2.39 1.76 6.33
N LEU A 63 -1.45 1.51 5.45
CA LEU A 63 -0.14 0.99 5.82
C LEU A 63 0.90 1.36 4.78
N VAL A 64 2.04 1.90 5.20
CA VAL A 64 3.15 2.20 4.27
C VAL A 64 4.43 1.53 4.75
N VAL A 65 5.14 0.91 3.83
CA VAL A 65 6.44 0.30 4.07
C VAL A 65 7.48 0.84 3.09
N GLU A 66 8.72 0.89 3.54
CA GLU A 66 9.88 1.22 2.71
C GLU A 66 10.77 0.00 2.55
N VAL A 67 11.25 -0.22 1.33
CA VAL A 67 12.21 -1.27 1.00
C VAL A 67 13.18 -0.72 -0.03
N LYS A 68 14.42 -0.41 0.38
CA LYS A 68 15.43 0.21 -0.52
C LYS A 68 14.85 1.47 -1.20
N ASP A 69 14.79 1.46 -2.53
CA ASP A 69 14.30 2.57 -3.33
C ASP A 69 12.79 2.52 -3.61
N ASN A 70 12.06 1.67 -2.90
CA ASN A 70 10.62 1.54 -3.05
C ASN A 70 9.88 2.02 -1.81
N VAL A 71 8.79 2.75 -2.02
CA VAL A 71 7.78 3.08 -1.02
C VAL A 71 6.48 2.42 -1.44
N ILE A 72 5.91 1.60 -0.57
CA ILE A 72 4.75 0.78 -0.88
C ILE A 72 3.63 1.17 0.09
N ASN A 73 2.54 1.69 -0.46
CA ASN A 73 1.31 1.97 0.28
C ASN A 73 0.32 0.83 0.08
N LEU A 74 -0.21 0.30 1.19
CA LEU A 74 -1.25 -0.72 1.17
C LEU A 74 -2.55 -0.10 1.69
N GLU A 75 -3.62 -0.21 0.91
CA GLU A 75 -4.94 0.36 1.20
C GLU A 75 -6.01 -0.73 1.17
N MET A 76 -6.91 -0.71 2.15
CA MET A 76 -8.11 -1.55 2.17
C MET A 76 -9.33 -0.73 1.75
N ASN A 77 -9.98 -1.10 0.66
CA ASN A 77 -11.16 -0.42 0.14
C ASN A 77 -12.40 -1.31 0.28
N ASN A 78 -13.34 -0.89 1.12
CA ASN A 78 -14.58 -1.64 1.36
C ASN A 78 -15.71 -1.28 0.41
N THR A 79 -15.76 -0.03 -0.04
CA THR A 79 -16.87 0.49 -0.83
C THR A 79 -16.34 1.22 -2.05
N TYR A 80 -16.87 0.86 -3.20
CA TYR A 80 -16.61 1.60 -4.44
C TYR A 80 -17.26 2.98 -4.41
N TYR A 81 -16.52 3.99 -4.85
CA TYR A 81 -17.06 5.29 -5.19
C TYR A 81 -16.31 5.89 -6.38
N LYS A 82 -17.01 6.73 -7.14
CA LYS A 82 -16.54 7.22 -8.44
C LYS A 82 -15.15 7.89 -8.42
N LYS A 83 -14.81 8.57 -7.31
CA LYS A 83 -13.53 9.29 -7.16
C LYS A 83 -12.40 8.45 -6.54
N LEU A 84 -12.57 7.14 -6.43
CA LEU A 84 -11.57 6.28 -5.82
C LEU A 84 -10.23 6.28 -6.59
N VAL A 85 -10.29 6.32 -7.91
CA VAL A 85 -9.10 6.41 -8.78
C VAL A 85 -8.36 7.72 -8.54
N ASP A 86 -9.08 8.83 -8.52
CA ASP A 86 -8.49 10.16 -8.28
C ASP A 86 -7.83 10.22 -6.90
N ARG A 87 -8.45 9.65 -5.88
CA ARG A 87 -7.88 9.54 -4.53
C ARG A 87 -6.57 8.74 -4.53
N ASN A 88 -6.53 7.64 -5.26
CA ASN A 88 -5.34 6.80 -5.35
C ASN A 88 -4.18 7.56 -6.00
N PHE A 89 -4.44 8.31 -7.08
CA PHE A 89 -3.44 9.18 -7.69
C PHE A 89 -2.97 10.28 -6.75
N GLU A 90 -3.88 10.89 -6.00
CA GLU A 90 -3.55 11.90 -4.99
C GLU A 90 -2.61 11.32 -3.90
N TYR A 91 -2.84 10.10 -3.44
CA TYR A 91 -1.97 9.43 -2.47
C TYR A 91 -0.57 9.16 -3.03
N ILE A 92 -0.48 8.62 -4.23
CA ILE A 92 0.79 8.38 -4.91
C ILE A 92 1.55 9.70 -5.08
N ALA A 93 0.89 10.76 -5.53
CA ALA A 93 1.50 12.08 -5.71
C ALA A 93 2.00 12.65 -4.38
N LYS A 94 1.23 12.55 -3.31
CA LYS A 94 1.63 13.02 -1.97
C LYS A 94 2.81 12.23 -1.41
N LEU A 95 2.79 10.91 -1.51
CA LEU A 95 3.91 10.08 -1.09
C LEU A 95 5.18 10.45 -1.87
N LYS A 96 5.06 10.66 -3.17
CA LYS A 96 6.18 11.05 -4.01
C LYS A 96 6.70 12.45 -3.66
N SER A 97 5.83 13.42 -3.43
CA SER A 97 6.22 14.79 -3.07
C SER A 97 6.92 14.88 -1.72
N ASN A 98 6.51 14.09 -0.74
CA ASN A 98 7.17 14.02 0.57
C ASN A 98 8.57 13.43 0.51
N LEU A 99 8.88 12.67 -0.54
CA LEU A 99 10.20 12.09 -0.78
C LEU A 99 11.16 13.04 -1.53
N ILE A 100 10.65 14.13 -2.12
CA ILE A 100 11.41 15.09 -2.94
C ILE A 100 12.30 16.01 -2.09
N GLY A 101 12.13 16.08 -0.77
CA GLY A 101 12.90 16.98 0.11
C GLY A 101 14.42 16.74 0.15
N GLU A 102 14.94 15.67 -0.45
CA GLU A 102 16.34 15.26 -0.31
C GLU A 102 17.17 15.24 -1.60
N SER A 103 16.68 15.52 -2.73
CA SER A 103 17.28 15.69 -4.06
C SER A 103 16.62 14.83 -5.13
N TYR A 104 16.47 15.41 -6.32
CA TYR A 104 15.91 14.72 -7.51
C TYR A 104 16.66 13.43 -7.92
N ASN A 105 17.88 13.24 -7.42
CA ASN A 105 18.68 12.05 -7.72
C ASN A 105 18.30 10.81 -6.92
N LYS A 106 17.39 10.94 -5.96
CA LYS A 106 16.88 9.83 -5.13
C LYS A 106 15.38 9.62 -5.31
N ILE A 107 14.90 9.67 -6.54
CA ILE A 107 13.47 9.41 -6.83
C ILE A 107 13.16 7.95 -6.51
N ARG A 108 12.52 7.73 -5.38
CA ARG A 108 12.04 6.41 -5.01
C ARG A 108 10.82 6.03 -5.84
N LYS A 109 10.71 4.76 -6.19
CA LYS A 109 9.52 4.20 -6.80
C LYS A 109 8.39 4.13 -5.78
N VAL A 110 7.23 4.70 -6.11
CA VAL A 110 6.02 4.59 -5.29
C VAL A 110 5.12 3.53 -5.90
N ILE A 111 4.72 2.57 -5.09
CA ILE A 111 3.79 1.49 -5.45
C ILE A 111 2.59 1.59 -4.52
N GLN A 112 1.39 1.62 -5.08
CA GLN A 112 0.16 1.52 -4.30
C GLN A 112 -0.51 0.19 -4.58
N ILE A 113 -0.78 -0.57 -3.52
CA ILE A 113 -1.52 -1.83 -3.53
C ILE A 113 -2.88 -1.58 -2.91
N ASN A 114 -3.93 -1.76 -3.71
CA ASN A 114 -5.30 -1.64 -3.26
C ASN A 114 -5.92 -3.02 -3.10
N PHE A 115 -6.46 -3.29 -1.92
CA PHE A 115 -7.29 -4.47 -1.66
C PHE A 115 -8.74 -4.03 -1.75
N ASP A 116 -9.37 -4.28 -2.90
CA ASP A 116 -10.73 -3.87 -3.16
C ASP A 116 -11.70 -5.01 -2.78
N ASN A 117 -12.58 -4.77 -1.83
CA ASN A 117 -13.67 -5.70 -1.46
C ASN A 117 -14.87 -5.56 -2.40
N PHE A 118 -14.63 -5.32 -3.69
CA PHE A 118 -15.61 -5.19 -4.77
C PHE A 118 -14.92 -5.38 -6.13
N ASN A 119 -15.70 -5.81 -7.13
CA ASN A 119 -15.17 -5.97 -8.50
C ASN A 119 -15.38 -4.68 -9.30
N ARG A 120 -14.38 -3.80 -9.26
CA ARG A 120 -14.42 -2.48 -9.91
C ARG A 120 -14.46 -2.55 -11.44
N TYR A 121 -13.76 -3.52 -11.99
CA TYR A 121 -13.51 -3.60 -13.44
C TYR A 121 -14.33 -4.67 -14.14
N ASN A 122 -15.19 -5.37 -13.42
CA ASN A 122 -15.91 -6.55 -13.91
C ASN A 122 -14.97 -7.56 -14.59
N ASP A 123 -13.88 -7.84 -13.92
CA ASP A 123 -12.74 -8.66 -14.39
C ASP A 123 -12.49 -9.78 -13.38
N ASP A 124 -12.27 -10.98 -13.86
CA ASP A 124 -12.08 -12.17 -13.03
C ASP A 124 -10.63 -12.34 -12.53
N ARG A 125 -9.72 -11.47 -12.95
CA ARG A 125 -8.34 -11.51 -12.48
C ARG A 125 -8.25 -11.10 -11.02
N ALA A 126 -7.50 -11.86 -10.23
CA ALA A 126 -7.25 -11.54 -8.83
C ALA A 126 -6.39 -10.27 -8.64
N VAL A 127 -5.51 -9.99 -9.60
CA VAL A 127 -4.61 -8.82 -9.58
C VAL A 127 -4.67 -8.11 -10.93
N ILE A 128 -4.92 -6.79 -10.87
CA ILE A 128 -4.87 -5.91 -12.03
C ILE A 128 -3.79 -4.85 -11.75
N LYS A 129 -2.85 -4.72 -12.67
CA LYS A 129 -1.72 -3.79 -12.56
C LYS A 129 -1.86 -2.62 -13.51
N PHE A 130 -1.68 -1.42 -12.98
CA PHE A 130 -1.60 -0.19 -13.76
C PHE A 130 -0.21 0.42 -13.61
N GLU A 131 0.37 0.83 -14.69
CA GLU A 131 1.67 1.51 -14.72
C GLU A 131 1.60 2.72 -15.65
N MET A 132 2.28 3.80 -15.26
CA MET A 132 2.59 4.86 -16.21
C MET A 132 3.83 4.44 -17.00
N ARG A 133 3.69 4.32 -18.31
CA ARG A 133 4.77 3.97 -19.24
C ARG A 133 4.82 4.98 -20.37
N ASP A 134 6.04 5.20 -20.88
CA ASP A 134 6.21 5.84 -22.19
C ASP A 134 5.83 4.82 -23.28
N GLU A 135 5.13 5.26 -24.30
CA GLU A 135 4.66 4.40 -25.41
C GLU A 135 5.77 3.99 -26.41
N LYS A 136 7.01 4.19 -26.05
CA LYS A 136 8.13 3.75 -26.92
C LYS A 136 8.46 2.27 -26.79
#